data_895f3645dcbbc412e066123350972bc0
#
_entry.id   895f3645dcbbc412e066123350972bc0
#
_cell.length_a   1.000
_cell.length_b   1.000
_cell.length_c   1.000
_cell.angle_alpha   90.00
_cell.angle_beta   90.00
_cell.angle_gamma   90.00
#
_symmetry.space_group_name_H-M   'P 1'
#
loop_
_entity.id
_entity.type
_entity.pdbx_description
1 polymer ?
#
loop_
_entity_poly.entity_id
_entity_poly.type
_entity_poly.pdbx_seq_one_letter_code
_entity_poly.pdbx_strand_id
1 'polypeptide(L)'
;MKEFKSFFKDVDNRKFNTWCKWTKRLDTYGCGCAHDCKYCYSKSLLNFRGLWNPAAPAVADVKKIESKIKKLPAGSIVRMGGMTDCFQPCELEHRTTYETIKLLNKYGIGYLIVTKSHLVATDEYISILDKNLAHIQITVTTTDDELCRQYENASPPSMRIAAIEKLHALGYDVAVRLSPFIPEFVDVDKINAIECDKILIEFLKVNTWVRKWFDIDYSEYTLKFGGYWHLPLERKIELASLITGFEQVSVGEYVKEHYDYFRANVNHNPDDCCNLRL
;
A
#
# COMPACT_ATOMS: atom_id res chain seq x y z
N MET A 1 -1.09 -20.57 19.13
CA MET A 1 -1.06 -19.47 18.13
C MET A 1 -0.37 -19.98 16.88
N LYS A 2 -0.99 -19.88 15.68
CA LYS A 2 -0.30 -20.29 14.44
C LYS A 2 0.91 -19.37 14.23
N GLU A 3 2.07 -19.96 13.92
CA GLU A 3 3.32 -19.22 13.72
C GLU A 3 3.17 -18.26 12.53
N PHE A 4 3.42 -16.95 12.76
CA PHE A 4 3.43 -15.96 11.72
C PHE A 4 4.78 -15.93 11.01
N LYS A 5 4.77 -16.05 9.69
CA LYS A 5 5.96 -15.95 8.85
C LYS A 5 6.01 -14.58 8.18
N SER A 6 6.97 -13.76 8.58
CA SER A 6 7.14 -12.39 8.08
C SER A 6 7.48 -12.29 6.59
N PHE A 7 8.13 -13.30 6.02
CA PHE A 7 8.44 -13.35 4.59
C PHE A 7 7.46 -14.26 3.86
N PHE A 8 6.87 -13.73 2.81
CA PHE A 8 6.26 -14.56 1.78
C PHE A 8 7.31 -14.89 0.72
N LYS A 9 7.22 -16.09 0.13
CA LYS A 9 7.92 -16.38 -1.12
C LYS A 9 7.54 -15.34 -2.16
N ASP A 10 8.36 -15.17 -3.19
CA ASP A 10 8.00 -14.36 -4.34
C ASP A 10 6.58 -14.67 -4.77
N VAL A 11 5.76 -13.63 -4.83
CA VAL A 11 4.37 -13.78 -5.28
C VAL A 11 4.45 -14.10 -6.77
N ASP A 12 4.02 -15.30 -7.16
CA ASP A 12 3.91 -15.65 -8.56
C ASP A 12 2.81 -14.79 -9.20
N ASN A 13 3.22 -13.74 -9.87
CA ASN A 13 2.34 -12.77 -10.50
C ASN A 13 1.33 -13.44 -11.46
N ARG A 14 1.73 -14.54 -12.13
CA ARG A 14 0.86 -15.26 -13.09
C ARG A 14 -0.28 -15.97 -12.37
N LYS A 15 -0.03 -16.54 -11.17
CA LYS A 15 -1.06 -17.25 -10.40
C LYS A 15 -2.04 -16.33 -9.70
N PHE A 16 -1.61 -15.10 -9.36
CA PHE A 16 -2.40 -14.18 -8.55
C PHE A 16 -2.84 -12.94 -9.30
N ASN A 17 -2.63 -12.89 -10.63
CA ASN A 17 -2.93 -11.72 -11.47
C ASN A 17 -2.39 -10.42 -10.86
N THR A 18 -1.18 -10.46 -10.31
CA THR A 18 -0.50 -9.29 -9.76
C THR A 18 0.67 -8.97 -10.66
N TRP A 19 0.64 -7.80 -11.27
CA TRP A 19 1.64 -7.34 -12.23
C TRP A 19 2.75 -6.51 -11.60
N CYS A 20 2.75 -6.43 -10.25
CA CYS A 20 3.75 -5.69 -9.50
C CYS A 20 5.14 -6.31 -9.68
N LYS A 21 6.10 -5.51 -10.10
CA LYS A 21 7.52 -5.89 -10.23
C LYS A 21 8.12 -6.35 -8.90
N TRP A 22 7.66 -5.77 -7.80
CA TRP A 22 8.20 -5.99 -6.45
C TRP A 22 7.48 -7.15 -5.76
N THR A 23 7.95 -8.36 -6.01
CA THR A 23 7.27 -9.60 -5.57
C THR A 23 7.70 -10.07 -4.19
N LYS A 24 8.90 -9.67 -3.71
CA LYS A 24 9.38 -10.04 -2.38
C LYS A 24 8.59 -9.27 -1.32
N ARG A 25 7.89 -9.99 -0.46
CA ARG A 25 7.03 -9.42 0.59
C ARG A 25 7.64 -9.63 1.96
N LEU A 26 7.53 -8.61 2.80
CA LEU A 26 7.91 -8.62 4.20
C LEU A 26 6.82 -7.90 5.01
N ASP A 27 6.12 -8.64 5.85
CA ASP A 27 5.21 -8.06 6.83
C ASP A 27 5.79 -8.26 8.24
N THR A 28 5.92 -7.20 9.00
CA THR A 28 6.41 -7.19 10.39
C THR A 28 5.33 -7.55 11.37
N TYR A 29 4.06 -7.38 10.96
CA TYR A 29 2.88 -7.78 11.70
C TYR A 29 1.99 -8.65 10.80
N GLY A 30 1.16 -9.50 11.39
CA GLY A 30 0.29 -10.40 10.65
C GLY A 30 -0.97 -10.78 11.39
N CYS A 31 -1.84 -11.56 10.74
CA CYS A 31 -3.08 -12.06 11.33
C CYS A 31 -4.03 -10.97 11.87
N GLY A 32 -3.86 -9.74 11.43
CA GLY A 32 -4.69 -8.60 11.83
C GLY A 32 -4.00 -7.28 11.53
N CYS A 33 -4.80 -6.24 11.38
CA CYS A 33 -4.36 -4.87 11.21
C CYS A 33 -5.35 -3.96 11.94
N ALA A 34 -4.87 -3.19 12.89
CA ALA A 34 -5.70 -2.32 13.72
C ALA A 34 -6.37 -1.17 12.93
N HIS A 35 -5.88 -0.88 11.70
CA HIS A 35 -6.56 0.07 10.80
C HIS A 35 -7.95 -0.42 10.36
N ASP A 36 -8.22 -1.71 10.39
CA ASP A 36 -9.50 -2.40 10.14
C ASP A 36 -10.36 -1.81 9.01
N CYS A 37 -9.74 -1.40 7.92
CA CYS A 37 -10.41 -0.75 6.79
C CYS A 37 -11.55 -1.63 6.26
N LYS A 38 -12.74 -1.06 6.04
CA LYS A 38 -13.93 -1.80 5.61
C LYS A 38 -13.79 -2.42 4.22
N TYR A 39 -12.99 -1.84 3.33
CA TYR A 39 -12.74 -2.32 1.96
C TYR A 39 -11.54 -3.28 1.85
N CYS A 40 -10.90 -3.68 2.95
CA CYS A 40 -9.62 -4.37 2.94
C CYS A 40 -9.73 -5.80 2.37
N TYR A 41 -9.00 -6.08 1.28
CA TYR A 41 -8.93 -7.42 0.69
C TYR A 41 -8.25 -8.43 1.62
N SER A 42 -7.26 -7.98 2.40
CA SER A 42 -6.55 -8.85 3.36
C SER A 42 -7.46 -9.29 4.50
N LYS A 43 -8.34 -8.39 4.97
CA LYS A 43 -9.37 -8.70 5.95
C LYS A 43 -10.26 -9.84 5.45
N SER A 44 -10.76 -9.76 4.21
CA SER A 44 -11.61 -10.82 3.66
C SER A 44 -10.87 -12.16 3.55
N LEU A 45 -9.63 -12.15 3.09
CA LEU A 45 -8.81 -13.36 2.93
C LEU A 45 -8.45 -14.00 4.29
N LEU A 46 -8.04 -13.21 5.27
CA LEU A 46 -7.63 -13.70 6.59
C LEU A 46 -8.84 -14.10 7.43
N ASN A 47 -9.96 -13.38 7.32
CA ASN A 47 -11.20 -13.74 7.97
C ASN A 47 -11.75 -15.09 7.48
N PHE A 48 -11.74 -15.32 6.17
CA PHE A 48 -12.11 -16.61 5.58
C PHE A 48 -11.27 -17.77 6.14
N ARG A 49 -10.00 -17.52 6.50
CA ARG A 49 -9.09 -18.49 7.09
C ARG A 49 -9.17 -18.57 8.61
N GLY A 50 -10.06 -17.82 9.27
CA GLY A 50 -10.15 -17.72 10.72
C GLY A 50 -8.90 -17.16 11.39
N LEU A 51 -8.18 -16.27 10.69
CA LEU A 51 -6.91 -15.68 11.14
C LEU A 51 -7.00 -14.18 11.45
N TRP A 52 -8.13 -13.52 11.15
CA TRP A 52 -8.25 -12.08 11.34
C TRP A 52 -8.49 -11.73 12.82
N ASN A 53 -7.54 -11.01 13.39
CA ASN A 53 -7.64 -10.45 14.75
C ASN A 53 -6.99 -9.05 14.79
N PRO A 54 -7.75 -7.98 14.49
CA PRO A 54 -7.20 -6.62 14.44
C PRO A 54 -6.82 -6.07 15.83
N ALA A 55 -7.41 -6.59 16.90
CA ALA A 55 -7.11 -6.16 18.27
C ALA A 55 -5.78 -6.72 18.80
N ALA A 56 -5.30 -7.83 18.24
CA ALA A 56 -4.05 -8.45 18.66
C ALA A 56 -3.31 -9.04 17.44
N PRO A 57 -2.70 -8.19 16.60
CA PRO A 57 -1.90 -8.65 15.47
C PRO A 57 -0.73 -9.52 15.94
N ALA A 58 -0.38 -10.54 15.15
CA ALA A 58 0.80 -11.34 15.42
C ALA A 58 2.07 -10.55 15.08
N VAL A 59 3.07 -10.63 15.94
CA VAL A 59 4.35 -9.91 15.81
C VAL A 59 5.40 -10.86 15.23
N ALA A 60 6.14 -10.42 14.22
CA ALA A 60 7.20 -11.20 13.62
C ALA A 60 8.47 -11.20 14.50
N ASP A 61 9.18 -12.32 14.51
CA ASP A 61 10.47 -12.43 15.20
C ASP A 61 11.58 -11.77 14.36
N VAL A 62 12.16 -10.70 14.89
CA VAL A 62 13.23 -9.90 14.25
C VAL A 62 14.46 -10.77 13.91
N LYS A 63 14.82 -11.76 14.75
CA LYS A 63 15.94 -12.66 14.47
C LYS A 63 15.65 -13.56 13.25
N LYS A 64 14.39 -14.00 13.11
CA LYS A 64 13.97 -14.76 11.93
C LYS A 64 13.93 -13.86 10.67
N ILE A 65 13.54 -12.60 10.79
CA ILE A 65 13.62 -11.62 9.71
C ILE A 65 15.08 -11.45 9.28
N GLU A 66 16.01 -11.19 10.21
CA GLU A 66 17.44 -11.04 9.90
C GLU A 66 18.01 -12.26 9.17
N SER A 67 17.69 -13.46 9.63
CA SER A 67 18.12 -14.71 8.99
C SER A 67 17.68 -14.83 7.52
N LYS A 68 16.57 -14.21 7.16
CA LYS A 68 16.05 -14.18 5.78
C LYS A 68 16.66 -13.06 4.97
N ILE A 69 16.82 -11.87 5.55
CA ILE A 69 17.48 -10.72 4.90
C ILE A 69 18.90 -11.12 4.45
N LYS A 70 19.66 -11.80 5.27
CA LYS A 70 21.02 -12.29 4.96
C LYS A 70 21.10 -13.17 3.70
N LYS A 71 20.00 -13.76 3.29
CA LYS A 71 19.92 -14.65 2.11
C LYS A 71 19.44 -13.94 0.86
N LEU A 72 19.06 -12.67 0.94
CA LEU A 72 18.62 -11.91 -0.21
C LEU A 72 19.81 -11.52 -1.09
N PRO A 73 19.67 -11.59 -2.42
CA PRO A 73 20.68 -11.05 -3.31
C PRO A 73 20.90 -9.55 -3.09
N ALA A 74 22.12 -9.08 -3.32
CA ALA A 74 22.41 -7.64 -3.33
C ALA A 74 21.51 -6.91 -4.33
N GLY A 75 21.10 -5.70 -4.00
CA GLY A 75 20.15 -4.90 -4.80
C GLY A 75 18.70 -5.40 -4.76
N SER A 76 18.38 -6.39 -3.91
CA SER A 76 16.98 -6.77 -3.71
C SER A 76 16.20 -5.63 -3.08
N ILE A 77 14.91 -5.51 -3.47
CA ILE A 77 13.95 -4.64 -2.80
C ILE A 77 12.84 -5.51 -2.20
N VAL A 78 12.54 -5.31 -0.93
CA VAL A 78 11.42 -5.97 -0.25
C VAL A 78 10.26 -5.01 -0.08
N ARG A 79 9.04 -5.44 -0.41
CA ARG A 79 7.84 -4.64 -0.17
C ARG A 79 7.30 -4.94 1.22
N MET A 80 7.19 -3.90 2.05
CA MET A 80 6.61 -3.93 3.39
C MET A 80 5.16 -3.46 3.35
N GLY A 81 4.31 -4.03 4.21
CA GLY A 81 2.89 -3.64 4.26
C GLY A 81 2.04 -4.30 3.16
N GLY A 82 2.32 -5.55 2.80
CA GLY A 82 1.59 -6.28 1.76
C GLY A 82 0.23 -6.82 2.20
N MET A 83 0.15 -7.42 3.39
CA MET A 83 -1.07 -7.99 3.95
C MET A 83 -1.62 -7.18 5.13
N THR A 84 -0.74 -6.60 5.91
CA THR A 84 -1.07 -5.74 7.05
C THR A 84 -0.19 -4.51 7.00
N ASP A 85 -0.58 -3.44 7.67
CA ASP A 85 0.25 -2.25 7.73
C ASP A 85 1.41 -2.46 8.72
N CYS A 86 2.64 -2.18 8.28
CA CYS A 86 3.82 -2.30 9.12
C CYS A 86 3.96 -1.15 10.13
N PHE A 87 3.22 -0.06 9.96
CA PHE A 87 3.16 1.09 10.86
C PHE A 87 1.81 1.21 11.58
N GLN A 88 1.10 0.10 11.77
CA GLN A 88 -0.10 0.08 12.59
C GLN A 88 0.23 0.37 14.08
N PRO A 89 -0.73 0.79 14.92
CA PRO A 89 -0.47 1.29 16.28
C PRO A 89 0.43 0.42 17.16
N CYS A 90 0.40 -0.91 17.01
CA CYS A 90 1.26 -1.81 17.78
C CYS A 90 2.76 -1.65 17.48
N GLU A 91 3.14 -0.94 16.40
CA GLU A 91 4.53 -0.60 16.12
C GLU A 91 5.13 0.31 17.20
N LEU A 92 4.32 1.18 17.82
CA LEU A 92 4.78 2.04 18.91
C LEU A 92 5.26 1.25 20.14
N GLU A 93 4.71 0.04 20.35
CA GLU A 93 5.08 -0.84 21.45
C GLU A 93 6.20 -1.82 21.05
N HIS A 94 5.99 -2.54 19.93
CA HIS A 94 6.84 -3.67 19.58
C HIS A 94 8.09 -3.30 18.76
N ARG A 95 8.07 -2.16 18.06
CA ARG A 95 9.22 -1.64 17.31
C ARG A 95 9.80 -2.60 16.25
N THR A 96 9.01 -3.57 15.80
CA THR A 96 9.47 -4.62 14.89
C THR A 96 9.80 -4.06 13.51
N THR A 97 9.05 -3.08 13.02
CA THR A 97 9.33 -2.38 11.75
C THR A 97 10.60 -1.53 11.87
N TYR A 98 10.74 -0.80 12.98
CA TYR A 98 11.94 -0.01 13.27
C TYR A 98 13.22 -0.86 13.22
N GLU A 99 13.25 -1.96 13.95
CA GLU A 99 14.40 -2.86 13.94
C GLU A 99 14.61 -3.54 12.58
N THR A 100 13.54 -3.84 11.87
CA THR A 100 13.61 -4.40 10.50
C THR A 100 14.25 -3.42 9.52
N ILE A 101 13.89 -2.13 9.57
CA ILE A 101 14.48 -1.09 8.71
C ILE A 101 16.00 -0.99 8.97
N LYS A 102 16.41 -0.98 10.24
CA LYS A 102 17.84 -0.97 10.61
C LYS A 102 18.59 -2.18 10.03
N LEU A 103 17.97 -3.36 10.06
CA LEU A 103 18.55 -4.56 9.44
C LEU A 103 18.65 -4.45 7.92
N LEU A 104 17.61 -3.95 7.25
CA LEU A 104 17.61 -3.74 5.80
C LEU A 104 18.73 -2.79 5.39
N ASN A 105 18.89 -1.66 6.11
CA ASN A 105 19.99 -0.72 5.89
C ASN A 105 21.36 -1.38 6.12
N LYS A 106 21.52 -2.12 7.23
CA LYS A 106 22.76 -2.84 7.55
C LYS A 106 23.20 -3.79 6.44
N TYR A 107 22.26 -4.43 5.75
CA TYR A 107 22.56 -5.40 4.69
C TYR A 107 22.42 -4.81 3.27
N GLY A 108 22.20 -3.51 3.12
CA GLY A 108 22.06 -2.84 1.81
C GLY A 108 20.88 -3.36 0.99
N ILE A 109 19.79 -3.72 1.65
CA ILE A 109 18.56 -4.20 0.99
C ILE A 109 17.56 -3.06 0.91
N GLY A 110 17.14 -2.72 -0.31
CA GLY A 110 16.10 -1.72 -0.54
C GLY A 110 14.73 -2.16 -0.01
N TYR A 111 13.89 -1.20 0.34
CA TYR A 111 12.56 -1.49 0.86
C TYR A 111 11.51 -0.50 0.36
N LEU A 112 10.39 -1.05 -0.08
CA LEU A 112 9.18 -0.31 -0.46
C LEU A 112 8.17 -0.40 0.68
N ILE A 113 8.02 0.67 1.43
CA ILE A 113 7.03 0.81 2.50
C ILE A 113 5.69 1.21 1.88
N VAL A 114 4.62 0.48 2.21
CA VAL A 114 3.24 0.84 1.86
C VAL A 114 2.45 0.95 3.16
N THR A 115 2.00 2.16 3.49
CA THR A 115 1.36 2.43 4.79
C THR A 115 0.20 3.42 4.70
N LYS A 116 -0.68 3.39 5.70
CA LYS A 116 -1.72 4.40 6.01
C LYS A 116 -1.40 5.19 7.28
N SER A 117 -0.15 5.11 7.74
CA SER A 117 0.28 5.73 8.98
C SER A 117 1.25 6.88 8.73
N HIS A 118 1.05 8.00 9.42
CA HIS A 118 1.98 9.12 9.44
C HIS A 118 3.27 8.82 10.22
N LEU A 119 3.30 7.72 11.01
CA LEU A 119 4.45 7.35 11.84
C LEU A 119 5.75 7.23 11.05
N VAL A 120 5.69 6.81 9.78
CA VAL A 120 6.86 6.69 8.90
C VAL A 120 7.61 8.02 8.72
N ALA A 121 6.94 9.16 8.91
CA ALA A 121 7.49 10.50 8.77
C ALA A 121 7.77 11.20 10.13
N THR A 122 7.73 10.49 11.24
CA THR A 122 8.20 11.03 12.52
C THR A 122 9.71 11.14 12.52
N ASP A 123 10.26 12.06 13.31
CA ASP A 123 11.72 12.29 13.38
C ASP A 123 12.47 11.01 13.78
N GLU A 124 11.85 10.19 14.61
CA GLU A 124 12.39 8.90 15.01
C GLU A 124 12.61 7.97 13.81
N TYR A 125 11.61 7.79 12.92
CA TYR A 125 11.77 6.98 11.72
C TYR A 125 12.64 7.64 10.66
N ILE A 126 12.52 8.95 10.48
CA ILE A 126 13.39 9.72 9.57
C ILE A 126 14.86 9.51 9.92
N SER A 127 15.20 9.42 11.22
CA SER A 127 16.59 9.21 11.68
C SER A 127 17.22 7.88 11.24
N ILE A 128 16.40 6.89 10.89
CA ILE A 128 16.86 5.58 10.46
C ILE A 128 16.56 5.26 8.99
N LEU A 129 15.76 6.06 8.30
CA LEU A 129 15.47 5.85 6.87
C LEU A 129 16.70 6.22 6.03
N ASP A 130 17.19 5.28 5.22
CA ASP A 130 18.23 5.53 4.24
C ASP A 130 17.63 5.96 2.91
N LYS A 131 17.95 7.17 2.44
CA LYS A 131 17.38 7.76 1.22
C LYS A 131 17.68 6.98 -0.05
N ASN A 132 18.75 6.17 -0.05
CA ASN A 132 19.11 5.34 -1.21
C ASN A 132 18.42 3.97 -1.21
N LEU A 133 17.84 3.57 -0.07
CA LEU A 133 17.21 2.25 0.10
C LEU A 133 15.70 2.35 0.34
N ALA A 134 15.24 3.48 0.87
CA ALA A 134 13.84 3.69 1.25
C ALA A 134 13.01 4.22 0.08
N HIS A 135 11.97 3.47 -0.29
CA HIS A 135 10.90 3.89 -1.18
C HIS A 135 9.61 3.87 -0.37
N ILE A 136 8.83 4.95 -0.38
CA ILE A 136 7.70 5.11 0.54
C ILE A 136 6.43 5.43 -0.24
N GLN A 137 5.36 4.70 0.02
CA GLN A 137 4.03 4.99 -0.50
C GLN A 137 3.08 5.18 0.67
N ILE A 138 2.55 6.39 0.85
CA ILE A 138 1.56 6.68 1.88
C ILE A 138 0.19 6.72 1.22
N THR A 139 -0.72 5.91 1.74
CA THR A 139 -2.05 5.75 1.15
C THR A 139 -2.98 6.87 1.61
N VAL A 140 -3.58 7.57 0.64
CA VAL A 140 -4.65 8.55 0.82
C VAL A 140 -5.87 8.02 0.06
N THR A 141 -7.02 7.91 0.71
CA THR A 141 -8.27 7.41 0.11
C THR A 141 -9.36 8.47 0.06
N THR A 142 -9.18 9.53 0.80
CA THR A 142 -9.95 10.77 0.83
C THR A 142 -9.06 11.86 1.45
N THR A 143 -9.43 13.11 1.28
CA THR A 143 -8.80 14.26 1.96
C THR A 143 -9.64 14.77 3.14
N ASP A 144 -10.75 14.08 3.46
CA ASP A 144 -11.66 14.40 4.55
C ASP A 144 -11.43 13.45 5.74
N ASP A 145 -10.98 14.00 6.85
CA ASP A 145 -10.68 13.25 8.08
C ASP A 145 -11.93 12.63 8.70
N GLU A 146 -13.07 13.31 8.66
CA GLU A 146 -14.33 12.81 9.24
C GLU A 146 -14.90 11.66 8.39
N LEU A 147 -14.88 11.81 7.08
CA LEU A 147 -15.29 10.76 6.16
C LEU A 147 -14.40 9.53 6.33
N CYS A 148 -13.07 9.72 6.41
CA CYS A 148 -12.11 8.63 6.57
C CYS A 148 -12.40 7.77 7.81
N ARG A 149 -12.70 8.40 8.95
CA ARG A 149 -13.00 7.70 10.22
C ARG A 149 -14.21 6.75 10.13
N GLN A 150 -15.08 6.94 9.17
CA GLN A 150 -16.24 6.06 8.98
C GLN A 150 -15.85 4.68 8.43
N TYR A 151 -14.67 4.56 7.80
CA TYR A 151 -14.27 3.30 7.15
C TYR A 151 -12.81 2.87 7.35
N GLU A 152 -11.97 3.69 7.99
CA GLU A 152 -10.58 3.36 8.37
C GLU A 152 -10.27 3.82 9.81
N ASN A 153 -9.60 2.96 10.60
CA ASN A 153 -9.02 3.31 11.88
C ASN A 153 -7.52 3.65 11.75
N ALA A 154 -7.13 4.22 10.61
CA ALA A 154 -5.75 4.62 10.32
C ALA A 154 -5.48 6.08 10.73
N SER A 155 -4.27 6.57 10.51
CA SER A 155 -3.98 8.00 10.68
C SER A 155 -4.93 8.85 9.83
N PRO A 156 -5.39 10.00 10.32
CA PRO A 156 -6.21 10.91 9.52
C PRO A 156 -5.54 11.27 8.18
N PRO A 157 -6.30 11.46 7.10
CA PRO A 157 -5.77 11.91 5.80
C PRO A 157 -4.90 13.16 5.88
N SER A 158 -5.29 14.16 6.66
CA SER A 158 -4.50 15.38 6.89
C SER A 158 -3.08 15.08 7.40
N MET A 159 -2.94 14.16 8.33
CA MET A 159 -1.63 13.73 8.85
C MET A 159 -0.83 12.90 7.82
N ARG A 160 -1.51 12.12 6.99
CA ARG A 160 -0.86 11.34 5.91
C ARG A 160 -0.33 12.26 4.83
N ILE A 161 -1.10 13.28 4.44
CA ILE A 161 -0.69 14.30 3.45
C ILE A 161 0.51 15.08 3.98
N ALA A 162 0.45 15.60 5.20
CA ALA A 162 1.58 16.28 5.82
C ALA A 162 2.83 15.39 5.91
N ALA A 163 2.68 14.08 6.14
CA ALA A 163 3.78 13.13 6.12
C ALA A 163 4.40 12.94 4.72
N ILE A 164 3.57 12.90 3.67
CA ILE A 164 4.03 12.84 2.27
C ILE A 164 4.85 14.08 1.94
N GLU A 165 4.29 15.27 2.16
CA GLU A 165 4.91 16.56 1.85
C GLU A 165 6.22 16.75 2.63
N LYS A 166 6.26 16.38 3.92
CA LYS A 166 7.50 16.39 4.73
C LYS A 166 8.58 15.49 4.14
N LEU A 167 8.24 14.25 3.78
CA LEU A 167 9.20 13.31 3.20
C LEU A 167 9.67 13.76 1.82
N HIS A 168 8.76 14.32 1.00
CA HIS A 168 9.08 14.91 -0.29
C HIS A 168 10.05 16.07 -0.16
N ALA A 169 9.75 17.04 0.70
CA ALA A 169 10.62 18.18 0.97
C ALA A 169 12.01 17.79 1.51
N LEU A 170 12.09 16.67 2.24
CA LEU A 170 13.37 16.10 2.70
C LEU A 170 14.11 15.32 1.61
N GLY A 171 13.55 15.16 0.41
CA GLY A 171 14.17 14.48 -0.74
C GLY A 171 14.13 12.94 -0.68
N TYR A 172 13.21 12.34 0.08
CA TYR A 172 12.96 10.91 0.02
C TYR A 172 12.24 10.51 -1.26
N ASP A 173 12.38 9.26 -1.67
CA ASP A 173 11.55 8.66 -2.73
C ASP A 173 10.17 8.32 -2.15
N VAL A 174 9.26 9.28 -2.25
CA VAL A 174 7.90 9.17 -1.72
C VAL A 174 6.85 9.31 -2.82
N ALA A 175 5.73 8.61 -2.68
CA ALA A 175 4.58 8.72 -3.57
C ALA A 175 3.26 8.74 -2.79
N VAL A 176 2.31 9.49 -3.29
CA VAL A 176 0.89 9.32 -2.93
C VAL A 176 0.42 7.97 -3.46
N ARG A 177 -0.25 7.18 -2.62
CA ARG A 177 -0.96 5.98 -3.06
C ARG A 177 -2.46 6.19 -2.92
N LEU A 178 -3.13 6.55 -4.01
CA LEU A 178 -4.59 6.67 -4.06
C LEU A 178 -5.20 5.27 -4.20
N SER A 179 -5.37 4.58 -3.06
CA SER A 179 -5.73 3.15 -3.04
C SER A 179 -6.60 2.77 -1.83
N PRO A 180 -7.86 2.42 -2.06
CA PRO A 180 -8.55 2.46 -3.34
C PRO A 180 -9.00 3.87 -3.74
N PHE A 181 -9.01 4.15 -5.06
CA PHE A 181 -9.75 5.27 -5.60
C PHE A 181 -11.24 4.90 -5.60
N ILE A 182 -12.02 5.60 -4.80
CA ILE A 182 -13.48 5.50 -4.71
C ILE A 182 -14.01 6.88 -5.11
N PRO A 183 -14.71 7.00 -6.27
CA PRO A 183 -15.03 8.32 -6.84
C PRO A 183 -15.76 9.26 -5.89
N GLU A 184 -16.71 8.74 -5.13
CA GLU A 184 -17.54 9.50 -4.18
C GLU A 184 -16.77 9.99 -2.93
N PHE A 185 -15.55 9.51 -2.70
CA PHE A 185 -14.75 9.86 -1.51
C PHE A 185 -13.55 10.75 -1.85
N VAL A 186 -13.25 10.92 -3.13
CA VAL A 186 -12.06 11.65 -3.59
C VAL A 186 -12.44 13.06 -4.04
N ASP A 187 -11.95 14.04 -3.32
CA ASP A 187 -11.88 15.42 -3.76
C ASP A 187 -10.64 15.56 -4.66
N VAL A 188 -10.88 15.57 -5.98
CA VAL A 188 -9.82 15.56 -7.00
C VAL A 188 -8.93 16.78 -6.90
N ASP A 189 -9.50 17.96 -6.65
CA ASP A 189 -8.74 19.22 -6.56
C ASP A 189 -7.77 19.17 -5.38
N LYS A 190 -8.22 18.68 -4.24
CA LYS A 190 -7.36 18.53 -3.06
C LYS A 190 -6.30 17.42 -3.24
N ILE A 191 -6.61 16.35 -3.95
CA ILE A 191 -5.59 15.34 -4.28
C ILE A 191 -4.53 15.94 -5.20
N ASN A 192 -4.94 16.66 -6.24
CA ASN A 192 -4.02 17.30 -7.18
C ASN A 192 -3.18 18.43 -6.55
N ALA A 193 -3.57 18.95 -5.40
CA ALA A 193 -2.85 19.98 -4.66
C ALA A 193 -1.77 19.43 -3.69
N ILE A 194 -1.65 18.10 -3.53
CA ILE A 194 -0.64 17.48 -2.63
C ILE A 194 0.77 17.71 -3.22
N GLU A 195 1.67 18.29 -2.44
CA GLU A 195 3.06 18.53 -2.83
C GLU A 195 3.87 17.23 -2.88
N CYS A 196 3.83 16.56 -4.03
CA CYS A 196 4.54 15.31 -4.30
C CYS A 196 4.65 15.08 -5.80
N ASP A 197 5.79 14.53 -6.29
CA ASP A 197 5.98 14.28 -7.74
C ASP A 197 5.22 13.05 -8.24
N LYS A 198 4.90 12.10 -7.35
CA LYS A 198 4.46 10.76 -7.73
C LYS A 198 3.12 10.38 -7.16
N ILE A 199 2.28 9.76 -8.00
CA ILE A 199 1.05 9.10 -7.55
C ILE A 199 0.88 7.72 -8.17
N LEU A 200 0.47 6.75 -7.35
CA LEU A 200 0.01 5.45 -7.81
C LEU A 200 -1.48 5.30 -7.48
N ILE A 201 -2.28 5.10 -8.51
CA ILE A 201 -3.73 4.90 -8.43
C ILE A 201 -4.03 3.40 -8.43
N GLU A 202 -4.90 2.95 -7.53
CA GLU A 202 -5.49 1.60 -7.57
C GLU A 202 -6.98 1.70 -7.30
N PHE A 203 -7.80 1.11 -8.15
CA PHE A 203 -9.25 1.10 -8.01
C PHE A 203 -9.74 0.02 -7.04
N LEU A 204 -10.89 0.25 -6.42
CA LEU A 204 -11.49 -0.71 -5.49
C LEU A 204 -11.80 -2.03 -6.20
N LYS A 205 -11.42 -3.13 -5.54
CA LYS A 205 -11.83 -4.49 -5.91
C LYS A 205 -12.91 -4.95 -4.95
N VAL A 206 -14.08 -5.25 -5.47
CA VAL A 206 -15.29 -5.55 -4.68
C VAL A 206 -15.54 -7.05 -4.69
N ASN A 207 -15.59 -7.67 -3.50
CA ASN A 207 -16.08 -9.02 -3.33
C ASN A 207 -17.30 -9.04 -2.39
N THR A 208 -17.89 -10.21 -2.17
CA THR A 208 -19.06 -10.34 -1.29
C THR A 208 -18.84 -9.88 0.13
N TRP A 209 -17.60 -10.00 0.66
CA TRP A 209 -17.24 -9.53 1.98
C TRP A 209 -17.13 -8.01 2.04
N VAL A 210 -16.50 -7.38 1.04
CA VAL A 210 -16.42 -5.92 0.94
C VAL A 210 -17.82 -5.33 0.87
N ARG A 211 -18.70 -5.88 0.02
CA ARG A 211 -20.12 -5.44 -0.07
C ARG A 211 -20.87 -5.54 1.27
N LYS A 212 -20.53 -6.52 2.09
CA LYS A 212 -21.15 -6.70 3.40
C LYS A 212 -20.66 -5.69 4.45
N TRP A 213 -19.38 -5.28 4.36
CA TRP A 213 -18.76 -4.44 5.39
C TRP A 213 -18.72 -2.97 5.04
N PHE A 214 -18.80 -2.64 3.78
CA PHE A 214 -18.59 -1.30 3.26
C PHE A 214 -19.79 -0.92 2.38
N ASP A 215 -20.58 0.05 2.86
CA ASP A 215 -21.80 0.49 2.23
C ASP A 215 -21.51 1.71 1.36
N ILE A 216 -21.44 1.50 0.05
CA ILE A 216 -21.25 2.50 -1.00
C ILE A 216 -22.10 2.12 -2.22
N ASP A 217 -22.22 3.00 -3.20
CA ASP A 217 -22.83 2.66 -4.47
C ASP A 217 -21.93 1.72 -5.30
N TYR A 218 -22.43 0.55 -5.59
CA TYR A 218 -21.74 -0.47 -6.40
C TYR A 218 -22.28 -0.56 -7.83
N SER A 219 -23.15 0.33 -8.28
CA SER A 219 -23.81 0.27 -9.58
C SER A 219 -22.81 0.27 -10.76
N GLU A 220 -21.71 1.01 -10.65
CA GLU A 220 -20.67 1.08 -11.67
C GLU A 220 -19.69 -0.13 -11.67
N TYR A 221 -19.70 -0.98 -10.64
CA TYR A 221 -18.80 -2.14 -10.54
C TYR A 221 -19.38 -3.34 -11.29
N THR A 222 -19.37 -3.29 -12.60
CA THR A 222 -20.05 -4.24 -13.50
C THR A 222 -19.15 -5.32 -14.06
N LEU A 223 -17.82 -5.10 -14.14
CA LEU A 223 -16.87 -6.07 -14.67
C LEU A 223 -16.51 -7.14 -13.65
N LYS A 224 -16.77 -8.40 -13.95
CA LYS A 224 -16.47 -9.55 -13.10
C LYS A 224 -15.16 -10.22 -13.53
N PHE A 225 -14.14 -10.19 -12.68
CA PHE A 225 -12.85 -10.81 -12.94
C PHE A 225 -12.18 -11.30 -11.64
N GLY A 226 -11.59 -12.50 -11.67
CA GLY A 226 -10.80 -13.07 -10.57
C GLY A 226 -11.54 -13.18 -9.22
N GLY A 227 -12.86 -13.33 -9.23
CA GLY A 227 -13.69 -13.39 -8.02
C GLY A 227 -14.07 -12.02 -7.44
N TYR A 228 -13.78 -10.94 -8.16
CA TYR A 228 -14.11 -9.56 -7.78
C TYR A 228 -14.94 -8.89 -8.86
N TRP A 229 -15.70 -7.85 -8.46
CA TRP A 229 -16.27 -6.87 -9.36
C TRP A 229 -15.35 -5.64 -9.42
N HIS A 230 -15.24 -5.09 -10.60
CA HIS A 230 -14.38 -3.94 -10.93
C HIS A 230 -15.16 -2.89 -11.70
N LEU A 231 -14.68 -1.65 -11.68
CA LEU A 231 -15.09 -0.64 -12.64
C LEU A 231 -14.67 -1.06 -14.05
N PRO A 232 -15.47 -0.76 -15.10
CA PRO A 232 -15.07 -0.89 -16.50
C PRO A 232 -13.81 -0.07 -16.82
N LEU A 233 -13.11 -0.45 -17.89
CA LEU A 233 -11.87 0.24 -18.29
C LEU A 233 -12.10 1.72 -18.59
N GLU A 234 -13.15 2.02 -19.34
CA GLU A 234 -13.51 3.39 -19.75
C GLU A 234 -13.71 4.31 -18.53
N ARG A 235 -14.40 3.80 -17.50
CA ARG A 235 -14.61 4.56 -16.26
C ARG A 235 -13.31 4.79 -15.50
N LYS A 236 -12.42 3.81 -15.47
CA LYS A 236 -11.10 3.95 -14.85
C LYS A 236 -10.21 4.95 -15.59
N ILE A 237 -10.27 4.98 -16.93
CA ILE A 237 -9.57 5.95 -17.76
C ILE A 237 -10.06 7.36 -17.45
N GLU A 238 -11.37 7.56 -17.46
CA GLU A 238 -11.98 8.84 -17.09
C GLU A 238 -11.49 9.32 -15.71
N LEU A 239 -11.61 8.49 -14.69
CA LEU A 239 -11.20 8.82 -13.32
C LEU A 239 -9.69 9.09 -13.20
N ALA A 240 -8.86 8.28 -13.85
CA ALA A 240 -7.41 8.47 -13.83
C ALA A 240 -7.00 9.78 -14.51
N SER A 241 -7.71 10.19 -15.57
CA SER A 241 -7.43 11.44 -16.30
C SER A 241 -7.71 12.72 -15.50
N LEU A 242 -8.47 12.62 -14.41
CA LEU A 242 -8.70 13.75 -13.49
C LEU A 242 -7.48 14.04 -12.60
N ILE A 243 -6.56 13.10 -12.48
CA ILE A 243 -5.36 13.23 -11.65
C ILE A 243 -4.24 13.84 -12.49
N THR A 244 -4.01 15.13 -12.30
CA THR A 244 -3.09 15.94 -13.12
C THR A 244 -2.03 16.69 -12.31
N GLY A 245 -2.10 16.64 -10.98
CA GLY A 245 -1.20 17.39 -10.07
C GLY A 245 0.18 16.76 -9.86
N PHE A 246 0.53 15.67 -10.58
CA PHE A 246 1.75 14.90 -10.35
C PHE A 246 2.56 14.72 -11.64
N GLU A 247 3.89 14.79 -11.55
CA GLU A 247 4.77 14.55 -12.70
C GLU A 247 4.77 13.08 -13.14
N GLN A 248 4.61 12.16 -12.19
CA GLN A 248 4.67 10.72 -12.43
C GLN A 248 3.36 10.05 -11.98
N VAL A 249 2.42 9.93 -12.90
CA VAL A 249 1.16 9.23 -12.67
C VAL A 249 1.28 7.78 -13.12
N SER A 250 0.80 6.84 -12.30
CA SER A 250 0.71 5.43 -12.66
C SER A 250 -0.55 4.78 -12.08
N VAL A 251 -1.03 3.76 -12.77
CA VAL A 251 -2.18 2.96 -12.36
C VAL A 251 -1.75 1.51 -12.14
N GLY A 252 -1.93 1.03 -10.93
CA GLY A 252 -1.74 -0.39 -10.58
C GLY A 252 -3.03 -1.16 -10.81
N GLU A 253 -3.00 -2.21 -11.63
CA GLU A 253 -4.19 -2.95 -12.03
C GLU A 253 -4.11 -4.45 -11.80
N TYR A 254 -5.28 -5.06 -11.63
CA TYR A 254 -5.46 -6.49 -11.42
C TYR A 254 -6.00 -7.20 -12.67
N VAL A 255 -6.89 -6.55 -13.42
CA VAL A 255 -7.43 -7.06 -14.68
C VAL A 255 -6.38 -6.91 -15.76
N LYS A 256 -6.00 -8.01 -16.44
CA LYS A 256 -4.88 -8.03 -17.39
C LYS A 256 -5.03 -6.99 -18.51
N GLU A 257 -6.20 -6.91 -19.13
CA GLU A 257 -6.49 -5.97 -20.21
C GLU A 257 -6.37 -4.52 -19.77
N HIS A 258 -6.87 -4.20 -18.55
CA HIS A 258 -6.72 -2.87 -17.96
C HIS A 258 -5.26 -2.56 -17.63
N TYR A 259 -4.53 -3.53 -17.09
CA TYR A 259 -3.09 -3.39 -16.82
C TYR A 259 -2.31 -3.07 -18.11
N ASP A 260 -2.58 -3.81 -19.20
CA ASP A 260 -1.91 -3.58 -20.49
C ASP A 260 -2.21 -2.19 -21.03
N TYR A 261 -3.46 -1.72 -20.91
CA TYR A 261 -3.85 -0.39 -21.32
C TYR A 261 -3.09 0.69 -20.53
N PHE A 262 -3.14 0.65 -19.19
CA PHE A 262 -2.50 1.67 -18.36
C PHE A 262 -0.97 1.64 -18.48
N ARG A 263 -0.38 0.47 -18.61
CA ARG A 263 1.03 0.30 -18.88
C ARG A 263 1.47 1.00 -20.18
N ALA A 264 0.68 0.90 -21.23
CA ALA A 264 1.00 1.44 -22.54
C ALA A 264 0.69 2.93 -22.70
N ASN A 265 -0.30 3.47 -21.96
CA ASN A 265 -0.88 4.77 -22.27
C ASN A 265 -0.79 5.79 -21.11
N VAL A 266 -0.59 5.35 -19.86
CA VAL A 266 -0.68 6.23 -18.69
C VAL A 266 0.54 6.13 -17.79
N ASN A 267 1.02 4.92 -17.50
CA ASN A 267 2.08 4.72 -16.51
C ASN A 267 3.38 5.41 -16.92
N HIS A 268 3.87 6.30 -16.07
CA HIS A 268 5.14 7.00 -16.27
C HIS A 268 6.29 6.02 -16.54
N ASN A 269 6.37 4.93 -15.77
CA ASN A 269 7.26 3.80 -16.05
C ASN A 269 6.43 2.55 -16.42
N PRO A 270 6.42 2.13 -17.71
CA PRO A 270 5.66 0.95 -18.13
C PRO A 270 6.06 -0.36 -17.43
N ASP A 271 7.30 -0.45 -16.94
CA ASP A 271 7.83 -1.67 -16.32
C ASP A 271 7.77 -1.62 -14.78
N ASP A 272 7.42 -0.49 -14.21
CA ASP A 272 7.28 -0.32 -12.76
C ASP A 272 6.22 0.73 -12.40
N CYS A 273 4.97 0.29 -12.20
CA CYS A 273 3.91 1.20 -11.78
C CYS A 273 4.15 1.87 -10.41
N CYS A 274 5.11 1.39 -9.62
CA CYS A 274 5.50 2.03 -8.35
C CYS A 274 6.44 3.23 -8.56
N ASN A 275 7.02 3.38 -9.75
CA ASN A 275 7.95 4.46 -10.12
C ASN A 275 9.10 4.64 -9.10
N LEU A 276 9.71 3.52 -8.66
CA LEU A 276 10.80 3.61 -7.69
C LEU A 276 12.02 4.31 -8.32
N ARG A 277 12.64 5.20 -7.58
CA ARG A 277 13.91 5.82 -7.93
C ARG A 277 15.03 4.83 -7.61
N LEU A 278 15.58 4.16 -8.62
CA LEU A 278 16.62 3.14 -8.54
C LEU A 278 17.98 3.72 -8.92
#